data_403c71b6b241c1051261b5ff7d2ba469
#
_entry.id   403c71b6b241c1051261b5ff7d2ba469
#
_cell.length_a   1.000
_cell.length_b   1.000
_cell.length_c   1.000
_cell.angle_alpha   90.00
_cell.angle_beta   90.00
_cell.angle_gamma   90.00
#
_symmetry.space_group_name_H-M   'P 1'
#
loop_
_entity.id
_entity.type
_entity.pdbx_description
1 polymer ?
#
loop_
_entity_poly.entity_id
_entity_poly.type
_entity_poly.pdbx_seq_one_letter_code
_entity_poly.pdbx_strand_id
1 'polypeptide(L)'
;MNYIDLSCPAELFRTAMPTEEIPAATLTLFNRSDRVIVSVEVLLRLLDEDGGETERLAYRGRALNGRPHSTFLLTVPCAPSEGLKALDVSVEKVWYADNETWRRDPANAVEYTPNALPVSPALTNLKYAAGETAVGYPSMQNGLWVCVCGRPNPEGEPCCARCGRQMETVFSRFTPEAVETQISLRERQLATS
;
A
#
# COMPACT_ATOMS: atom_id res chain seq x y z
N MET A 1 12.50 3.11 8.11
CA MET A 1 12.49 1.69 7.65
C MET A 1 11.09 1.16 7.81
N ASN A 2 10.57 0.52 6.80
CA ASN A 2 9.22 -0.06 6.86
C ASN A 2 9.30 -1.58 6.88
N TYR A 3 8.34 -2.20 7.55
CA TYR A 3 8.25 -3.65 7.62
C TYR A 3 6.95 -4.11 6.98
N ILE A 4 7.01 -5.21 6.24
CA ILE A 4 5.84 -5.84 5.66
C ILE A 4 5.86 -7.33 5.95
N ASP A 5 4.72 -7.88 6.36
CA ASP A 5 4.50 -9.32 6.37
C ASP A 5 3.91 -9.74 5.01
N LEU A 6 4.74 -10.36 4.18
CA LEU A 6 4.35 -10.80 2.84
C LEU A 6 3.31 -11.92 2.85
N SER A 7 3.10 -12.59 3.99
CA SER A 7 2.04 -13.60 4.16
C SER A 7 0.67 -12.97 4.48
N CYS A 8 0.64 -11.68 4.88
CA CYS A 8 -0.59 -11.01 5.26
C CYS A 8 -1.59 -10.95 4.11
N PRO A 9 -2.81 -11.50 4.27
CA PRO A 9 -3.81 -11.52 3.21
C PRO A 9 -4.53 -10.18 3.04
N ALA A 10 -4.50 -9.31 4.05
CA ALA A 10 -5.13 -7.99 4.02
C ALA A 10 -4.06 -6.90 4.07
N GLU A 11 -3.83 -6.22 2.96
CA GLU A 11 -2.78 -5.24 2.82
C GLU A 11 -3.34 -3.81 2.91
N LEU A 12 -2.70 -2.94 3.69
CA LEU A 12 -3.07 -1.52 3.75
C LEU A 12 -2.75 -0.85 2.40
N PHE A 13 -3.79 -0.30 1.77
CA PHE A 13 -3.68 0.40 0.50
C PHE A 13 -3.68 1.92 0.67
N ARG A 14 -4.54 2.43 1.57
CA ARG A 14 -4.69 3.85 1.87
C ARG A 14 -5.22 4.04 3.28
N THR A 15 -4.83 5.16 3.89
CA THR A 15 -5.37 5.64 5.16
C THR A 15 -5.94 7.04 4.97
N ALA A 16 -7.15 7.28 5.46
CA ALA A 16 -7.68 8.61 5.68
C ALA A 16 -7.67 8.90 7.19
N MET A 17 -7.10 10.04 7.54
CA MET A 17 -6.97 10.50 8.93
C MET A 17 -8.33 10.87 9.52
N PRO A 18 -8.52 10.75 10.84
CA PRO A 18 -9.71 11.27 11.51
C PRO A 18 -9.74 12.80 11.40
N THR A 19 -10.95 13.35 11.32
CA THR A 19 -11.22 14.79 11.34
C THR A 19 -12.23 15.10 12.42
N GLU A 20 -12.42 16.39 12.77
CA GLU A 20 -13.45 16.80 13.73
C GLU A 20 -14.87 16.38 13.28
N GLU A 21 -15.13 16.43 11.97
CA GLU A 21 -16.42 16.01 11.40
C GLU A 21 -16.58 14.49 11.35
N ILE A 22 -15.47 13.77 11.15
CA ILE A 22 -15.43 12.31 11.06
C ILE A 22 -14.39 11.79 12.08
N PRO A 23 -14.77 11.55 13.34
CA PRO A 23 -13.85 11.10 14.39
C PRO A 23 -13.52 9.61 14.23
N ALA A 24 -13.01 9.25 13.06
CA ALA A 24 -12.64 7.90 12.70
C ALA A 24 -11.57 7.89 11.61
N ALA A 25 -10.61 6.99 11.71
CA ALA A 25 -9.71 6.67 10.62
C ALA A 25 -10.41 5.71 9.64
N THR A 26 -10.26 5.97 8.34
CA THR A 26 -10.74 5.04 7.32
C THR A 26 -9.54 4.36 6.66
N LEU A 27 -9.47 3.04 6.82
CA LEU A 27 -8.46 2.20 6.20
C LEU A 27 -9.03 1.55 4.96
N THR A 28 -8.41 1.78 3.81
CA THR A 28 -8.68 1.00 2.61
C THR A 28 -7.71 -0.18 2.61
N LEU A 29 -8.23 -1.38 2.74
CA LEU A 29 -7.47 -2.62 2.73
C LEU A 29 -7.67 -3.34 1.39
N PHE A 30 -6.65 -4.03 0.92
CA PHE A 30 -6.71 -4.87 -0.27
C PHE A 30 -6.62 -6.34 0.14
N ASN A 31 -7.61 -7.14 -0.25
CA ASN A 31 -7.60 -8.58 -0.03
C ASN A 31 -6.77 -9.26 -1.14
N ARG A 32 -5.62 -9.84 -0.76
CA ARG A 32 -4.71 -10.55 -1.66
C ARG A 32 -5.05 -12.02 -1.85
N SER A 33 -5.95 -12.55 -1.02
CA SER A 33 -6.30 -13.98 -1.03
C SER A 33 -7.46 -14.27 -1.99
N ASP A 34 -7.63 -15.54 -2.33
CA ASP A 34 -8.77 -16.07 -3.09
C ASP A 34 -10.02 -16.26 -2.23
N ARG A 35 -9.99 -15.83 -0.97
CA ARG A 35 -11.02 -16.07 0.05
C ARG A 35 -11.69 -14.78 0.46
N VAL A 36 -12.96 -14.83 0.84
CA VAL A 36 -13.68 -13.66 1.34
C VAL A 36 -13.29 -13.36 2.78
N ILE A 37 -12.80 -12.14 3.03
CA ILE A 37 -12.49 -11.63 4.39
C ILE A 37 -13.76 -11.07 5.01
N VAL A 38 -14.12 -11.56 6.20
CA VAL A 38 -15.32 -11.12 6.94
C VAL A 38 -15.00 -10.32 8.21
N SER A 39 -13.76 -10.41 8.71
CA SER A 39 -13.33 -9.64 9.87
C SER A 39 -11.81 -9.43 9.84
N VAL A 40 -11.36 -8.27 10.30
CA VAL A 40 -9.93 -7.92 10.41
C VAL A 40 -9.70 -7.27 11.77
N GLU A 41 -8.64 -7.70 12.44
CA GLU A 41 -8.10 -7.03 13.62
C GLU A 41 -6.85 -6.24 13.23
N VAL A 42 -6.84 -4.97 13.56
CA VAL A 42 -5.75 -4.04 13.28
C VAL A 42 -5.24 -3.42 14.57
N LEU A 43 -3.96 -3.10 14.57
CA LEU A 43 -3.33 -2.26 15.58
C LEU A 43 -2.95 -0.94 14.91
N LEU A 44 -3.51 0.17 15.40
CA LEU A 44 -3.16 1.52 14.98
C LEU A 44 -2.23 2.12 16.02
N ARG A 45 -1.14 2.73 15.55
CA ARG A 45 -0.27 3.60 16.36
C ARG A 45 -0.44 5.02 15.83
N LEU A 46 -0.88 5.91 16.71
CA LEU A 46 -1.04 7.32 16.40
C LEU A 46 0.30 8.00 16.64
N LEU A 47 0.80 8.71 15.63
CA LEU A 47 2.15 9.30 15.67
C LEU A 47 2.06 10.83 15.60
N ASP A 48 2.88 11.51 16.40
CA ASP A 48 3.06 12.95 16.40
C ASP A 48 4.01 13.45 15.28
N GLU A 49 4.36 14.74 15.33
CA GLU A 49 5.25 15.38 14.34
C GLU A 49 6.65 14.79 14.31
N ASP A 50 7.14 14.32 15.44
CA ASP A 50 8.46 13.72 15.61
C ASP A 50 8.48 12.21 15.35
N GLY A 51 7.30 11.63 15.04
CA GLY A 51 7.11 10.19 14.83
C GLY A 51 7.01 9.41 16.15
N GLY A 52 6.84 10.10 17.28
CA GLY A 52 6.57 9.52 18.58
C GLY A 52 5.17 8.91 18.65
N GLU A 53 5.04 7.72 19.28
CA GLU A 53 3.75 7.09 19.50
C GLU A 53 3.02 7.80 20.65
N THR A 54 1.88 8.44 20.34
CA THR A 54 1.02 9.14 21.32
C THR A 54 -0.09 8.24 21.87
N GLU A 55 -0.59 7.33 21.02
CA GLU A 55 -1.66 6.41 21.38
C GLU A 55 -1.56 5.12 20.58
N ARG A 56 -2.05 4.03 21.16
CA ARG A 56 -2.15 2.72 20.54
C ARG A 56 -3.56 2.17 20.67
N LEU A 57 -4.17 1.81 19.55
CA LEU A 57 -5.55 1.35 19.49
C LEU A 57 -5.64 0.00 18.78
N ALA A 58 -6.09 -1.03 19.47
CA ALA A 58 -6.46 -2.31 18.86
C ALA A 58 -7.95 -2.28 18.47
N TYR A 59 -8.26 -2.59 17.22
CA TYR A 59 -9.64 -2.56 16.73
C TYR A 59 -9.95 -3.78 15.87
N ARG A 60 -11.14 -4.33 16.05
CA ARG A 60 -11.67 -5.42 15.25
C ARG A 60 -12.88 -4.99 14.43
N GLY A 61 -12.71 -4.88 13.12
CA GLY A 61 -13.81 -4.74 12.17
C GLY A 61 -14.51 -6.09 11.94
N ARG A 62 -15.85 -6.06 11.91
CA ARG A 62 -16.68 -7.24 11.69
C ARG A 62 -17.66 -6.99 10.55
N ALA A 63 -18.27 -8.06 10.03
CA ALA A 63 -19.23 -8.00 8.94
C ALA A 63 -18.68 -7.29 7.69
N LEU A 64 -17.38 -7.46 7.42
CA LEU A 64 -16.73 -6.92 6.25
C LEU A 64 -17.08 -7.75 5.00
N ASN A 65 -17.01 -7.12 3.83
CA ASN A 65 -17.17 -7.78 2.54
C ASN A 65 -15.87 -7.63 1.72
N GLY A 66 -14.77 -8.16 2.27
CA GLY A 66 -13.47 -8.16 1.60
C GLY A 66 -13.41 -9.26 0.54
N ARG A 67 -13.97 -9.00 -0.66
CA ARG A 67 -13.92 -9.96 -1.77
C ARG A 67 -12.50 -10.24 -2.21
N PRO A 68 -12.21 -11.44 -2.77
CA PRO A 68 -10.91 -11.74 -3.35
C PRO A 68 -10.42 -10.66 -4.32
N HIS A 69 -9.13 -10.34 -4.24
CA HIS A 69 -8.42 -9.42 -5.13
C HIS A 69 -9.10 -8.04 -5.28
N SER A 70 -9.77 -7.57 -4.24
CA SER A 70 -10.46 -6.28 -4.23
C SER A 70 -10.19 -5.48 -2.97
N THR A 71 -10.43 -4.18 -3.05
CA THR A 71 -10.36 -3.30 -1.89
C THR A 71 -11.65 -3.35 -1.08
N PHE A 72 -11.51 -3.16 0.23
CA PHE A 72 -12.62 -2.99 1.16
C PHE A 72 -12.25 -1.96 2.24
N LEU A 73 -13.26 -1.41 2.89
CA LEU A 73 -13.07 -0.36 3.90
C LEU A 73 -13.20 -0.92 5.30
N LEU A 74 -12.37 -0.39 6.19
CA LEU A 74 -12.45 -0.57 7.62
C LEU A 74 -12.43 0.81 8.29
N THR A 75 -13.52 1.19 8.94
CA THR A 75 -13.61 2.42 9.71
C THR A 75 -13.28 2.12 11.17
N VAL A 76 -12.27 2.81 11.71
CA VAL A 76 -11.79 2.64 13.07
C VAL A 76 -12.12 3.92 13.85
N PRO A 77 -13.03 3.87 14.82
CA PRO A 77 -13.32 5.02 15.68
C PRO A 77 -12.05 5.47 16.40
N CYS A 78 -11.63 6.68 16.14
CA CYS A 78 -10.54 7.35 16.87
C CYS A 78 -10.74 8.86 16.72
N ALA A 79 -10.62 9.58 17.83
CA ALA A 79 -10.75 11.02 17.81
C ALA A 79 -9.52 11.67 17.17
N PRO A 80 -9.69 12.77 16.44
CA PRO A 80 -8.58 13.60 16.08
C PRO A 80 -7.93 14.14 17.35
N SER A 81 -6.61 14.07 17.45
CA SER A 81 -5.86 14.66 18.56
C SER A 81 -4.98 15.78 18.04
N GLU A 82 -4.78 16.80 18.88
CA GLU A 82 -3.83 17.86 18.57
C GLU A 82 -2.42 17.24 18.42
N GLY A 83 -1.75 17.56 17.30
CA GLY A 83 -0.44 17.00 16.98
C GLY A 83 -0.44 15.66 16.25
N LEU A 84 -1.59 15.01 16.01
CA LEU A 84 -1.64 13.79 15.21
C LEU A 84 -1.23 14.06 13.75
N LYS A 85 -0.15 13.44 13.29
CA LYS A 85 0.41 13.62 11.94
C LYS A 85 0.36 12.37 11.08
N ALA A 86 0.46 11.20 11.69
CA ALA A 86 0.46 9.94 10.94
C ALA A 86 -0.20 8.81 11.72
N LEU A 87 -0.64 7.81 10.97
CA LEU A 87 -1.10 6.53 11.49
C LEU A 87 -0.19 5.44 10.95
N ASP A 88 0.39 4.65 11.83
CA ASP A 88 1.01 3.39 11.48
C ASP A 88 0.04 2.26 11.80
N VAL A 89 -0.22 1.42 10.81
CA VAL A 89 -1.27 0.40 10.87
C VAL A 89 -0.67 -0.97 10.60
N SER A 90 -0.87 -1.89 11.52
CA SER A 90 -0.57 -3.31 11.29
C SER A 90 -1.85 -4.15 11.35
N VAL A 91 -1.94 -5.14 10.46
CA VAL A 91 -2.99 -6.16 10.49
C VAL A 91 -2.51 -7.30 11.38
N GLU A 92 -3.25 -7.58 12.44
CA GLU A 92 -2.86 -8.58 13.44
C GLU A 92 -3.54 -9.93 13.23
N LYS A 93 -4.80 -9.90 12.74
CA LYS A 93 -5.55 -11.12 12.46
C LYS A 93 -6.61 -10.90 11.40
N VAL A 94 -6.84 -11.92 10.59
CA VAL A 94 -7.87 -11.95 9.54
C VAL A 94 -8.75 -13.17 9.74
N TRP A 95 -10.06 -13.03 9.58
CA TRP A 95 -11.04 -14.11 9.56
C TRP A 95 -11.69 -14.19 8.20
N TYR A 96 -11.80 -15.39 7.69
CA TYR A 96 -12.44 -15.69 6.41
C TYR A 96 -13.88 -16.21 6.60
N ALA A 97 -14.67 -16.16 5.54
CA ALA A 97 -16.05 -16.64 5.52
C ALA A 97 -16.20 -18.13 5.81
N ASP A 98 -15.17 -18.92 5.56
CA ASP A 98 -15.09 -20.37 5.82
C ASP A 98 -14.60 -20.73 7.23
N ASN A 99 -14.56 -19.75 8.14
CA ASN A 99 -14.10 -19.84 9.54
C ASN A 99 -12.59 -20.05 9.74
N GLU A 100 -11.80 -20.13 8.69
CA GLU A 100 -10.36 -20.13 8.81
C GLU A 100 -9.83 -18.75 9.22
N THR A 101 -8.61 -18.72 9.76
CA THR A 101 -7.98 -17.47 10.19
C THR A 101 -6.52 -17.40 9.78
N TRP A 102 -6.06 -16.20 9.49
CA TRP A 102 -4.66 -15.85 9.46
C TRP A 102 -4.31 -15.00 10.67
N ARG A 103 -3.12 -15.18 11.22
CA ARG A 103 -2.57 -14.34 12.30
C ARG A 103 -1.17 -13.90 11.92
N ARG A 104 -0.86 -12.65 12.23
CA ARG A 104 0.47 -12.09 12.05
C ARG A 104 1.51 -12.88 12.83
N ASP A 105 2.62 -13.19 12.16
CA ASP A 105 3.83 -13.68 12.78
C ASP A 105 4.93 -12.62 12.59
N PRO A 106 5.42 -11.98 13.65
CA PRO A 106 6.50 -11.00 13.54
C PRO A 106 7.78 -11.56 12.88
N ALA A 107 8.01 -12.85 12.93
CA ALA A 107 9.15 -13.51 12.29
C ALA A 107 9.08 -13.44 10.75
N ASN A 108 7.88 -13.25 10.18
CA ASN A 108 7.67 -13.10 8.73
C ASN A 108 7.81 -11.64 8.25
N ALA A 109 8.10 -10.71 9.16
CA ALA A 109 8.26 -9.30 8.80
C ALA A 109 9.57 -9.09 8.03
N VAL A 110 9.46 -8.57 6.82
CA VAL A 110 10.60 -8.24 5.96
C VAL A 110 10.75 -6.73 5.89
N GLU A 111 11.97 -6.26 6.08
CA GLU A 111 12.31 -4.84 5.98
C GLU A 111 12.44 -4.42 4.53
N TYR A 112 11.91 -3.24 4.20
CA TYR A 112 12.06 -2.63 2.89
C TYR A 112 12.08 -1.09 2.96
N THR A 113 12.62 -0.47 1.92
CA THR A 113 12.58 0.98 1.72
C THR A 113 11.47 1.32 0.73
N PRO A 114 10.49 2.15 1.12
CA PRO A 114 9.47 2.65 0.20
C PRO A 114 10.09 3.42 -0.96
N ASN A 115 9.54 3.22 -2.16
CA ASN A 115 9.99 3.90 -3.37
C ASN A 115 9.15 5.16 -3.70
N ALA A 116 8.30 5.63 -2.79
CA ALA A 116 7.41 6.76 -3.03
C ALA A 116 8.22 8.03 -3.37
N LEU A 117 7.85 8.64 -4.49
CA LEU A 117 8.39 9.94 -4.90
C LEU A 117 7.60 11.08 -4.24
N PRO A 118 8.26 12.19 -3.89
CA PRO A 118 7.55 13.40 -3.50
C PRO A 118 6.70 13.92 -4.66
N VAL A 119 5.73 14.78 -4.36
CA VAL A 119 4.95 15.48 -5.40
C VAL A 119 5.92 16.31 -6.25
N SER A 120 6.07 15.92 -7.51
CA SER A 120 7.12 16.42 -8.41
C SER A 120 6.76 16.14 -9.87
N PRO A 121 7.41 16.81 -10.84
CA PRO A 121 7.28 16.47 -12.26
C PRO A 121 7.61 15.00 -12.55
N ALA A 122 8.60 14.42 -11.85
CA ALA A 122 8.95 13.00 -11.99
C ALA A 122 7.79 12.07 -11.62
N LEU A 123 7.09 12.34 -10.52
CA LEU A 123 5.89 11.57 -10.14
C LEU A 123 4.77 11.74 -11.18
N THR A 124 4.57 12.96 -11.69
CA THR A 124 3.56 13.24 -12.73
C THR A 124 3.85 12.46 -14.00
N ASN A 125 5.10 12.47 -14.46
CA ASN A 125 5.55 11.72 -15.63
C ASN A 125 5.39 10.20 -15.44
N LEU A 126 5.75 9.70 -14.25
CA LEU A 126 5.58 8.29 -13.92
C LEU A 126 4.10 7.89 -13.91
N LYS A 127 3.22 8.69 -13.31
CA LYS A 127 1.77 8.44 -13.33
C LYS A 127 1.22 8.45 -14.74
N TYR A 128 1.70 9.35 -15.57
CA TYR A 128 1.33 9.39 -16.97
C TYR A 128 1.71 8.09 -17.71
N ALA A 129 2.91 7.56 -17.50
CA ALA A 129 3.39 6.35 -18.16
C ALA A 129 2.77 5.06 -17.56
N ALA A 130 2.63 5.01 -16.23
CA ALA A 130 2.25 3.81 -15.49
C ALA A 130 0.83 3.83 -14.91
N GLY A 131 0.11 4.95 -15.03
CA GLY A 131 -1.25 5.15 -14.48
C GLY A 131 -1.25 5.73 -13.06
N GLU A 132 -2.43 6.22 -12.63
CA GLU A 132 -2.63 6.98 -11.38
C GLU A 132 -2.23 6.23 -10.10
N THR A 133 -2.18 4.90 -10.14
CA THR A 133 -1.75 4.09 -8.99
C THR A 133 -0.24 4.06 -8.78
N ALA A 134 0.54 4.66 -9.68
CA ALA A 134 1.98 4.75 -9.53
C ALA A 134 2.36 5.75 -8.45
N VAL A 135 3.29 5.35 -7.57
CA VAL A 135 3.79 6.16 -6.46
C VAL A 135 5.30 6.39 -6.51
N GLY A 136 6.05 5.53 -7.24
CA GLY A 136 7.50 5.64 -7.33
C GLY A 136 8.12 4.68 -8.33
N TYR A 137 9.37 4.91 -8.67
CA TYR A 137 10.11 4.04 -9.60
C TYR A 137 10.36 2.66 -9.00
N PRO A 138 10.41 1.59 -9.82
CA PRO A 138 10.68 0.25 -9.31
C PRO A 138 12.10 0.15 -8.75
N SER A 139 12.29 -0.70 -7.74
CA SER A 139 13.60 -0.97 -7.16
C SER A 139 13.75 -2.43 -6.74
N MET A 140 14.99 -2.92 -6.79
CA MET A 140 15.38 -4.22 -6.23
C MET A 140 16.00 -3.99 -4.86
N GLN A 141 15.61 -4.78 -3.85
CA GLN A 141 16.05 -4.63 -2.45
C GLN A 141 16.06 -6.00 -1.76
N ASN A 142 17.20 -6.46 -1.28
CA ASN A 142 17.32 -7.59 -0.34
C ASN A 142 16.38 -8.80 -0.61
N GLY A 143 16.34 -9.31 -1.84
CA GLY A 143 15.45 -10.41 -2.24
C GLY A 143 14.00 -10.01 -2.47
N LEU A 144 13.72 -8.70 -2.54
CA LEU A 144 12.43 -8.12 -2.88
C LEU A 144 12.54 -7.25 -4.13
N TRP A 145 11.44 -7.11 -4.85
CA TRP A 145 11.27 -6.03 -5.82
C TRP A 145 10.07 -5.16 -5.45
N VAL A 146 10.26 -3.85 -5.48
CA VAL A 146 9.21 -2.88 -5.20
C VAL A 146 8.61 -2.41 -6.52
N CYS A 147 7.31 -2.61 -6.66
CA CYS A 147 6.56 -2.22 -7.84
C CYS A 147 6.33 -0.69 -7.89
N VAL A 148 6.05 -0.15 -9.07
CA VAL A 148 5.65 1.27 -9.23
C VAL A 148 4.43 1.67 -8.40
N CYS A 149 3.58 0.73 -7.99
CA CYS A 149 2.47 0.97 -7.06
C CYS A 149 2.88 1.00 -5.58
N GLY A 150 4.18 0.93 -5.30
CA GLY A 150 4.75 0.98 -3.94
C GLY A 150 4.77 -0.35 -3.19
N ARG A 151 4.24 -1.43 -3.79
CA ARG A 151 4.20 -2.72 -3.11
C ARG A 151 5.51 -3.50 -3.27
N PRO A 152 6.14 -3.95 -2.16
CA PRO A 152 7.22 -4.93 -2.22
C PRO A 152 6.65 -6.33 -2.51
N ASN A 153 7.35 -7.08 -3.34
CA ASN A 153 7.04 -8.46 -3.73
C ASN A 153 8.31 -9.31 -3.56
N PRO A 154 8.21 -10.61 -3.25
CA PRO A 154 9.36 -11.50 -3.29
C PRO A 154 10.03 -11.50 -4.68
N GLU A 155 11.35 -11.62 -4.73
CA GLU A 155 12.10 -11.63 -6.00
C GLU A 155 11.67 -12.76 -6.94
N GLY A 156 11.23 -13.90 -6.40
CA GLY A 156 10.72 -15.03 -7.18
C GLY A 156 9.29 -14.85 -7.74
N GLU A 157 8.57 -13.79 -7.34
CA GLU A 157 7.21 -13.54 -7.81
C GLU A 157 7.23 -12.77 -9.13
N PRO A 158 6.72 -13.34 -10.24
CA PRO A 158 6.78 -12.71 -11.55
C PRO A 158 5.82 -11.52 -11.69
N CYS A 159 4.81 -11.43 -10.85
CA CYS A 159 3.77 -10.41 -10.91
C CYS A 159 3.57 -9.71 -9.57
N CYS A 160 3.27 -8.41 -9.62
CA CYS A 160 2.89 -7.67 -8.42
C CYS A 160 1.53 -8.16 -7.90
N ALA A 161 1.50 -8.63 -6.67
CA ALA A 161 0.30 -9.17 -6.05
C ALA A 161 -0.79 -8.10 -5.78
N ARG A 162 -0.49 -6.79 -5.90
CA ARG A 162 -1.46 -5.70 -5.75
C ARG A 162 -2.04 -5.25 -7.09
N CYS A 163 -1.21 -5.02 -8.11
CA CYS A 163 -1.64 -4.40 -9.36
C CYS A 163 -1.52 -5.32 -10.59
N GLY A 164 -1.05 -6.55 -10.42
CA GLY A 164 -0.93 -7.56 -11.47
C GLY A 164 0.16 -7.31 -12.51
N ARG A 165 0.93 -6.20 -12.42
CA ARG A 165 1.99 -5.92 -13.39
C ARG A 165 3.12 -6.94 -13.30
N GLN A 166 3.58 -7.41 -14.45
CA GLN A 166 4.73 -8.30 -14.53
C GLN A 166 6.01 -7.55 -14.15
N MET A 167 6.88 -8.18 -13.36
CA MET A 167 8.15 -7.62 -12.90
C MET A 167 9.02 -7.15 -14.08
N GLU A 168 9.17 -7.97 -15.11
CA GLU A 168 9.93 -7.64 -16.31
C GLU A 168 9.41 -6.37 -17.00
N THR A 169 8.08 -6.24 -17.15
CA THR A 169 7.46 -5.04 -17.72
C THR A 169 7.71 -3.81 -16.85
N VAL A 170 7.64 -3.97 -15.52
CA VAL A 170 7.88 -2.89 -14.58
C VAL A 170 9.29 -2.35 -14.70
N PHE A 171 10.30 -3.23 -14.74
CA PHE A 171 11.70 -2.83 -14.81
C PHE A 171 12.17 -2.42 -16.21
N SER A 172 11.50 -2.85 -17.27
CA SER A 172 11.84 -2.41 -18.64
C SER A 172 11.17 -1.09 -19.04
N ARG A 173 9.97 -0.79 -18.51
CA ARG A 173 9.15 0.33 -19.00
C ARG A 173 9.04 1.52 -18.05
N PHE A 174 9.28 1.33 -16.75
CA PHE A 174 8.97 2.34 -15.74
C PHE A 174 10.19 2.74 -14.89
N THR A 175 11.40 2.52 -15.39
CA THR A 175 12.60 3.16 -14.82
C THR A 175 12.60 4.67 -15.13
N PRO A 176 13.36 5.50 -14.41
CA PRO A 176 13.47 6.93 -14.72
C PRO A 176 13.77 7.19 -16.20
N GLU A 177 14.73 6.51 -16.76
CA GLU A 177 15.21 6.68 -18.15
C GLU A 177 14.14 6.24 -19.16
N ALA A 178 13.44 5.13 -18.88
CA ALA A 178 12.38 4.63 -19.76
C ALA A 178 11.17 5.57 -19.77
N VAL A 179 10.80 6.13 -18.62
CA VAL A 179 9.70 7.10 -18.50
C VAL A 179 10.07 8.39 -19.22
N GLU A 180 11.27 8.94 -19.03
CA GLU A 180 11.73 10.15 -19.70
C GLU A 180 11.72 9.97 -21.22
N THR A 181 12.17 8.81 -21.72
CA THR A 181 12.12 8.48 -23.15
C THR A 181 10.69 8.48 -23.69
N GLN A 182 9.74 7.88 -22.97
CA GLN A 182 8.32 7.85 -23.37
C GLN A 182 7.73 9.26 -23.44
N ILE A 183 8.01 10.12 -22.47
CA ILE A 183 7.54 11.51 -22.43
C ILE A 183 8.11 12.30 -23.63
N SER A 184 9.44 12.23 -23.84
CA SER A 184 10.12 12.93 -24.94
C SER A 184 9.62 12.51 -26.33
N LEU A 185 9.32 11.23 -26.53
CA LEU A 185 8.75 10.74 -27.79
C LEU A 185 7.37 11.33 -28.05
N ARG A 186 6.54 11.42 -27.02
CA ARG A 186 5.20 11.99 -27.14
C ARG A 186 5.24 13.48 -27.43
N GLU A 187 6.07 14.24 -26.72
CA GLU A 187 6.21 15.68 -26.95
C GLU A 187 6.59 15.97 -28.41
N ARG A 188 7.50 15.17 -28.99
CA ARG A 188 7.86 15.26 -30.41
C ARG A 188 6.67 14.98 -31.34
N GLN A 189 5.86 13.97 -31.02
CA GLN A 189 4.66 13.64 -31.81
C GLN A 189 3.64 14.78 -31.79
N LEU A 190 3.41 15.40 -30.62
CA LEU A 190 2.51 16.54 -30.50
C LEU A 190 3.01 17.81 -31.19
N ALA A 191 4.33 18.00 -31.24
CA ALA A 191 4.93 19.16 -31.92
C ALA A 191 4.90 19.03 -33.47
N THR A 192 4.62 17.85 -34.00
CA THR A 192 4.55 17.58 -35.46
C THR A 192 3.12 17.39 -35.99
N SER A 193 2.13 17.48 -35.10
CA SER A 193 0.68 17.40 -35.41
C SER A 193 0.03 18.76 -35.46
#